data_ee1042f9172cb24559607f8012996350
#
_entry.id   ee1042f9172cb24559607f8012996350
#
_cell.length_a   1.000
_cell.length_b   1.000
_cell.length_c   1.000
_cell.angle_alpha   90.00
_cell.angle_beta   90.00
_cell.angle_gamma   90.00
#
_symmetry.space_group_name_H-M   'P 1'
#
loop_
_entity.id
_entity.type
_entity.pdbx_description
1 polymer ?
#
loop_
_entity_poly.entity_id
_entity_poly.type
_entity_poly.pdbx_seq_one_letter_code
_entity_poly.pdbx_strand_id
1 'polypeptide(L)'
;MALQVTTIMLAVDDLARSKEFYVEGLGCKVEQDYPSFVSLNLGDGSSSLALYPREATAQDAGVSPEGSGFRGVSFHYIVASSEQVDEVLAEAAAAGGDLVKKPTSTGWGYFGYFSDPDGHLWKVASSS
;
A
#
# COMPACT_ATOMS: atom_id res chain seq x y z
N MET A 1 -22.18 2.12 -17.81
CA MET A 1 -21.29 2.91 -16.95
C MET A 1 -20.13 2.05 -16.50
N ALA A 2 -18.91 2.56 -16.62
CA ALA A 2 -17.73 1.79 -16.20
C ALA A 2 -17.56 1.84 -14.67
N LEU A 3 -17.05 0.75 -14.12
CA LEU A 3 -16.71 0.67 -12.71
C LEU A 3 -15.53 1.60 -12.40
N GLN A 4 -15.58 2.25 -11.26
CA GLN A 4 -14.48 3.08 -10.78
C GLN A 4 -14.16 2.71 -9.33
N VAL A 5 -12.91 2.88 -8.95
CA VAL A 5 -12.48 2.62 -7.57
C VAL A 5 -12.22 3.96 -6.90
N THR A 6 -13.16 4.41 -6.09
CA THR A 6 -13.02 5.66 -5.35
C THR A 6 -12.05 5.49 -4.18
N THR A 7 -12.19 4.40 -3.45
CA THR A 7 -11.38 4.13 -2.27
C THR A 7 -10.94 2.67 -2.27
N ILE A 8 -9.68 2.45 -1.96
CA ILE A 8 -9.14 1.11 -1.70
C ILE A 8 -9.02 0.99 -0.19
N MET A 9 -9.75 0.05 0.39
CA MET A 9 -9.72 -0.17 1.84
C MET A 9 -8.77 -1.30 2.17
N LEU A 10 -7.75 -1.01 2.97
CA LEU A 10 -6.80 -1.99 3.45
C LEU A 10 -7.18 -2.40 4.87
N ALA A 11 -7.38 -3.69 5.06
CA ALA A 11 -7.61 -4.25 6.38
C ALA A 11 -6.29 -4.36 7.13
N VAL A 12 -6.23 -3.82 8.32
CA VAL A 12 -5.00 -3.74 9.09
C VAL A 12 -5.19 -4.29 10.50
N ASP A 13 -4.13 -4.85 11.07
CA ASP A 13 -4.17 -5.39 12.43
C ASP A 13 -3.95 -4.31 13.49
N ASP A 14 -3.16 -3.30 13.16
CA ASP A 14 -2.84 -2.20 14.07
C ASP A 14 -2.93 -0.88 13.29
N LEU A 15 -4.03 -0.16 13.51
CA LEU A 15 -4.31 1.07 12.76
C LEU A 15 -3.23 2.13 12.97
N ALA A 16 -2.76 2.29 14.21
CA ALA A 16 -1.73 3.30 14.52
C ALA A 16 -0.42 2.98 13.80
N ARG A 17 -0.03 1.71 13.78
CA ARG A 17 1.18 1.26 13.08
C ARG A 17 1.07 1.49 11.58
N SER A 18 -0.07 1.14 10.99
CA SER A 18 -0.29 1.32 9.55
C SER A 18 -0.32 2.79 9.17
N LYS A 19 -0.96 3.63 9.97
CA LYS A 19 -0.97 5.07 9.75
C LYS A 19 0.46 5.62 9.78
N GLU A 20 1.24 5.24 10.77
CA GLU A 20 2.63 5.68 10.89
C GLU A 20 3.44 5.27 9.66
N PHE A 21 3.26 4.04 9.20
CA PHE A 21 3.96 3.55 8.01
C PHE A 21 3.66 4.41 6.79
N TYR A 22 2.38 4.63 6.48
CA TYR A 22 2.01 5.36 5.27
C TYR A 22 2.22 6.86 5.38
N VAL A 23 1.96 7.46 6.54
CA VAL A 23 2.04 8.91 6.72
C VAL A 23 3.47 9.35 7.05
N GLU A 24 4.02 8.85 8.16
CA GLU A 24 5.37 9.24 8.58
C GLU A 24 6.44 8.61 7.70
N GLY A 25 6.25 7.34 7.34
CA GLY A 25 7.24 6.61 6.57
C GLY A 25 7.24 6.93 5.09
N LEU A 26 6.07 7.00 4.46
CA LEU A 26 5.96 7.15 3.00
C LEU A 26 5.41 8.51 2.57
N GLY A 27 5.10 9.39 3.51
CA GLY A 27 4.70 10.76 3.19
C GLY A 27 3.28 10.92 2.66
N CYS A 28 2.40 9.96 2.88
CA CYS A 28 1.01 10.09 2.47
C CYS A 28 0.31 11.16 3.31
N LYS A 29 -0.62 11.88 2.69
CA LYS A 29 -1.39 12.92 3.38
C LYS A 29 -2.67 12.35 3.96
N VAL A 30 -2.94 12.67 5.22
CA VAL A 30 -4.18 12.26 5.89
C VAL A 30 -5.34 13.08 5.36
N GLU A 31 -6.42 12.41 4.97
CA GLU A 31 -7.66 13.03 4.55
C GLU A 31 -8.69 13.02 5.68
N GLN A 32 -8.86 11.86 6.32
CA GLN A 32 -9.73 11.70 7.48
C GLN A 32 -8.99 10.91 8.54
N ASP A 33 -9.12 11.32 9.79
CA ASP A 33 -8.39 10.72 10.90
C ASP A 33 -9.30 10.54 12.10
N TYR A 34 -9.86 9.35 12.22
CA TYR A 34 -10.72 8.97 13.33
C TYR A 34 -10.06 7.88 14.15
N PRO A 35 -10.48 7.64 15.39
CA PRO A 35 -9.86 6.60 16.23
C PRO A 35 -9.87 5.20 15.62
N SER A 36 -10.86 4.89 14.78
CA SER A 36 -10.99 3.56 14.18
C SER A 36 -10.94 3.55 12.67
N PHE A 37 -10.61 4.67 12.03
CA PHE A 37 -10.62 4.77 10.58
C PHE A 37 -9.72 5.92 10.12
N VAL A 38 -8.84 5.64 9.16
CA VAL A 38 -7.98 6.66 8.58
C VAL A 38 -8.09 6.56 7.07
N SER A 39 -8.27 7.70 6.40
CA SER A 39 -8.17 7.72 4.95
C SER A 39 -7.05 8.66 4.52
N LEU A 40 -6.42 8.30 3.41
CA LEU A 40 -5.24 8.97 2.89
C LEU A 40 -5.50 9.45 1.47
N ASN A 41 -5.05 10.66 1.20
CA ASN A 41 -5.13 11.25 -0.13
C ASN A 41 -3.81 10.95 -0.84
N LEU A 42 -3.87 10.19 -1.93
CA LEU A 42 -2.68 9.82 -2.71
C LEU A 42 -2.43 10.76 -3.88
N GLY A 43 -3.20 11.83 -3.96
CA GLY A 43 -3.03 12.84 -5.02
C GLY A 43 -4.06 12.73 -6.12
N ASP A 44 -4.03 13.70 -7.03
CA ASP A 44 -4.96 13.76 -8.15
C ASP A 44 -4.75 12.56 -9.07
N GLY A 45 -5.86 12.02 -9.55
CA GLY A 45 -5.83 10.86 -10.45
C GLY A 45 -5.68 9.52 -9.76
N SER A 46 -5.54 9.51 -8.44
CA SER A 46 -5.42 8.28 -7.67
C SER A 46 -6.68 8.03 -6.84
N SER A 47 -7.01 6.76 -6.63
CA SER A 47 -8.00 6.39 -5.62
C SER A 47 -7.47 6.75 -4.24
N SER A 48 -8.37 7.04 -3.30
CA SER A 48 -7.99 7.20 -1.90
C SER A 48 -7.61 5.84 -1.32
N LEU A 49 -6.77 5.85 -0.29
CA LEU A 49 -6.41 4.67 0.45
C LEU A 49 -7.00 4.80 1.85
N ALA A 50 -7.75 3.81 2.29
CA ALA A 50 -8.32 3.83 3.63
C ALA A 50 -7.75 2.68 4.45
N LEU A 51 -7.57 2.93 5.75
CA LEU A 51 -7.06 1.94 6.70
C LEU A 51 -8.15 1.67 7.72
N TYR A 52 -8.49 0.41 7.93
CA TYR A 52 -9.59 0.02 8.81
C TYR A 52 -9.24 -1.29 9.50
N PRO A 53 -9.60 -1.47 10.78
CA PRO A 53 -9.27 -2.72 11.46
C PRO A 53 -9.80 -3.94 10.71
N ARG A 54 -8.96 -4.98 10.64
CA ARG A 54 -9.24 -6.16 9.84
C ARG A 54 -10.58 -6.81 10.19
N GLU A 55 -10.86 -7.00 11.47
CA GLU A 55 -12.11 -7.62 11.88
C GLU A 55 -13.32 -6.77 11.52
N ALA A 56 -13.21 -5.45 11.71
CA ALA A 56 -14.29 -4.54 11.34
C ALA A 56 -14.53 -4.51 9.84
N THR A 57 -13.46 -4.54 9.04
CA THR A 57 -13.56 -4.57 7.58
C THR A 57 -14.28 -5.85 7.13
N ALA A 58 -13.87 -6.99 7.66
CA ALA A 58 -14.46 -8.27 7.31
C ALA A 58 -15.93 -8.34 7.73
N GLN A 59 -16.25 -7.83 8.91
CA GLN A 59 -17.62 -7.78 9.40
C GLN A 59 -18.49 -6.89 8.51
N ASP A 60 -17.96 -5.75 8.11
CA ASP A 60 -18.66 -4.85 7.21
C ASP A 60 -19.00 -5.53 5.88
N ALA A 61 -18.08 -6.33 5.36
CA ALA A 61 -18.27 -7.08 4.11
C ALA A 61 -19.05 -8.37 4.28
N GLY A 62 -19.24 -8.84 5.51
CA GLY A 62 -19.96 -10.08 5.77
C GLY A 62 -19.16 -11.35 5.49
N VAL A 63 -17.83 -11.27 5.63
CA VAL A 63 -16.93 -12.41 5.37
C VAL A 63 -16.01 -12.66 6.55
N SER A 64 -15.33 -13.80 6.54
CA SER A 64 -14.35 -14.14 7.57
C SER A 64 -13.12 -13.24 7.46
N PRO A 65 -12.53 -12.79 8.58
CA PRO A 65 -11.30 -12.01 8.56
C PRO A 65 -10.04 -12.86 8.34
N GLU A 66 -10.16 -14.17 8.26
CA GLU A 66 -9.02 -15.06 8.14
C GLU A 66 -8.39 -15.00 6.75
N GLY A 67 -7.09 -15.23 6.71
CA GLY A 67 -6.33 -15.30 5.47
C GLY A 67 -4.92 -14.78 5.63
N SER A 68 -3.98 -15.37 4.89
CA SER A 68 -2.58 -14.97 4.90
C SER A 68 -1.98 -15.22 3.52
N GLY A 69 -0.73 -14.81 3.33
CA GLY A 69 -0.05 -14.94 2.06
C GLY A 69 -0.61 -13.97 1.01
N PHE A 70 -0.53 -14.37 -0.25
CA PHE A 70 -1.03 -13.53 -1.33
C PHE A 70 -2.56 -13.47 -1.31
N ARG A 71 -3.08 -12.26 -1.26
CA ARG A 71 -4.52 -12.02 -1.13
C ARG A 71 -5.19 -11.64 -2.44
N GLY A 72 -4.52 -11.92 -3.56
CA GLY A 72 -5.08 -11.72 -4.90
C GLY A 72 -4.96 -10.32 -5.45
N VAL A 73 -4.28 -9.42 -4.76
CA VAL A 73 -4.13 -8.02 -5.17
C VAL A 73 -2.71 -7.54 -4.89
N SER A 74 -2.18 -6.76 -5.80
CA SER A 74 -0.99 -5.96 -5.54
C SER A 74 -1.23 -4.56 -6.11
N PHE A 75 -0.61 -3.57 -5.48
CA PHE A 75 -0.71 -2.19 -5.94
C PHE A 75 0.56 -1.85 -6.70
N HIS A 76 0.44 -1.04 -7.74
CA HIS A 76 1.59 -0.68 -8.56
C HIS A 76 1.83 0.82 -8.48
N TYR A 77 3.05 1.18 -8.16
CA TYR A 77 3.50 2.56 -8.15
C TYR A 77 4.57 2.69 -9.24
N ILE A 78 4.24 3.43 -10.28
CA ILE A 78 5.15 3.62 -11.42
C ILE A 78 5.87 4.94 -11.20
N VAL A 79 7.19 4.87 -11.18
CA VAL A 79 8.05 6.04 -10.96
C VAL A 79 8.89 6.32 -12.20
N ALA A 80 9.57 7.46 -12.21
CA ALA A 80 10.23 7.95 -13.42
C ALA A 80 11.58 7.28 -13.71
N SER A 81 12.26 6.75 -12.69
CA SER A 81 13.62 6.21 -12.86
C SER A 81 13.90 5.04 -11.94
N SER A 82 14.92 4.25 -12.30
CA SER A 82 15.38 3.16 -11.45
C SER A 82 15.87 3.65 -10.09
N GLU A 83 16.45 4.84 -10.03
CA GLU A 83 16.89 5.43 -8.76
C GLU A 83 15.70 5.67 -7.84
N GLN A 84 14.58 6.13 -8.37
CA GLN A 84 13.37 6.33 -7.58
C GLN A 84 12.78 5.02 -7.11
N VAL A 85 12.88 3.95 -7.90
CA VAL A 85 12.48 2.61 -7.45
C VAL A 85 13.26 2.24 -6.19
N ASP A 86 14.58 2.38 -6.24
CA ASP A 86 15.45 2.06 -5.10
C ASP A 86 15.11 2.91 -3.88
N GLU A 87 14.86 4.20 -4.07
CA GLU A 87 14.52 5.12 -3.00
C GLU A 87 13.21 4.74 -2.31
N VAL A 88 12.19 4.45 -3.08
CA VAL A 88 10.87 4.08 -2.51
C VAL A 88 10.99 2.77 -1.73
N LEU A 89 11.69 1.78 -2.27
CA LEU A 89 11.87 0.50 -1.59
C LEU A 89 12.65 0.67 -0.29
N ALA A 90 13.67 1.52 -0.30
CA ALA A 90 14.46 1.79 0.90
C ALA A 90 13.63 2.53 1.96
N GLU A 91 12.82 3.50 1.55
CA GLU A 91 11.93 4.22 2.46
C GLU A 91 10.91 3.29 3.10
N ALA A 92 10.33 2.40 2.30
CA ALA A 92 9.35 1.44 2.81
C ALA A 92 9.98 0.50 3.84
N ALA A 93 11.18 0.01 3.57
CA ALA A 93 11.89 -0.86 4.51
C ALA A 93 12.22 -0.12 5.80
N ALA A 94 12.68 1.13 5.70
CA ALA A 94 12.99 1.94 6.87
C ALA A 94 11.75 2.27 7.70
N ALA A 95 10.59 2.33 7.07
CA ALA A 95 9.32 2.66 7.72
C ALA A 95 8.65 1.46 8.41
N GLY A 96 9.21 0.27 8.28
CA GLY A 96 8.67 -0.93 8.93
C GLY A 96 8.02 -1.93 7.99
N GLY A 97 8.10 -1.70 6.69
CA GLY A 97 7.67 -2.68 5.69
C GLY A 97 8.77 -3.69 5.42
N ASP A 98 8.46 -4.66 4.59
CA ASP A 98 9.42 -5.68 4.18
C ASP A 98 9.79 -5.50 2.71
N LEU A 99 11.06 -5.72 2.39
CA LEU A 99 11.50 -5.82 1.01
C LEU A 99 11.21 -7.25 0.54
N VAL A 100 10.11 -7.41 -0.19
CA VAL A 100 9.65 -8.72 -0.62
C VAL A 100 10.44 -9.24 -1.80
N LYS A 101 10.75 -8.36 -2.74
CA LYS A 101 11.55 -8.71 -3.91
C LYS A 101 12.52 -7.58 -4.21
N LYS A 102 13.79 -7.91 -4.23
CA LYS A 102 14.85 -6.94 -4.57
C LYS A 102 14.65 -6.42 -5.99
N PRO A 103 14.97 -5.14 -6.24
CA PRO A 103 14.83 -4.60 -7.58
C PRO A 103 15.69 -5.36 -8.58
N THR A 104 15.12 -5.58 -9.75
CA THR A 104 15.79 -6.29 -10.83
C THR A 104 15.41 -5.67 -12.17
N SER A 105 16.36 -5.70 -13.11
CA SER A 105 16.11 -5.30 -14.48
C SER A 105 15.56 -6.46 -15.29
N THR A 106 14.57 -6.17 -16.11
CA THR A 106 13.99 -7.12 -17.05
C THR A 106 13.87 -6.44 -18.41
N GLY A 107 13.43 -7.16 -19.43
CA GLY A 107 13.14 -6.55 -20.72
C GLY A 107 12.02 -5.52 -20.67
N TRP A 108 11.27 -5.47 -19.58
CA TRP A 108 10.12 -4.58 -19.38
C TRP A 108 10.44 -3.37 -18.52
N GLY A 109 11.61 -3.34 -17.87
CA GLY A 109 12.02 -2.26 -17.01
C GLY A 109 12.67 -2.75 -15.72
N TYR A 110 12.67 -1.87 -14.72
CA TYR A 110 13.31 -2.11 -13.44
C TYR A 110 12.25 -2.06 -12.34
N PHE A 111 12.15 -3.07 -11.50
CA PHE A 111 11.11 -3.12 -10.47
C PHE A 111 11.49 -3.96 -9.26
N GLY A 112 10.82 -3.69 -8.16
CA GLY A 112 10.87 -4.50 -6.96
C GLY A 112 9.54 -4.45 -6.24
N TYR A 113 9.42 -5.17 -5.13
CA TYR A 113 8.21 -5.20 -4.32
C TYR A 113 8.54 -4.95 -2.85
N PHE A 114 7.67 -4.19 -2.19
CA PHE A 114 7.65 -4.17 -0.73
C PHE A 114 6.27 -4.58 -0.25
N SER A 115 6.17 -4.99 1.01
CA SER A 115 4.88 -5.13 1.66
C SER A 115 4.78 -4.13 2.80
N ASP A 116 3.53 -3.74 3.11
CA ASP A 116 3.29 -2.94 4.29
C ASP A 116 3.32 -3.83 5.53
N PRO A 117 3.15 -3.28 6.76
CA PRO A 117 3.21 -4.11 7.97
C PRO A 117 2.19 -5.24 8.04
N ASP A 118 1.13 -5.18 7.24
CA ASP A 118 0.09 -6.21 7.20
C ASP A 118 0.24 -7.18 6.04
N GLY A 119 1.29 -7.03 5.24
CA GLY A 119 1.55 -7.92 4.11
C GLY A 119 0.90 -7.52 2.80
N HIS A 120 0.34 -6.32 2.72
CA HIS A 120 -0.20 -5.83 1.44
C HIS A 120 0.95 -5.48 0.50
N LEU A 121 0.87 -5.98 -0.73
CA LEU A 121 1.96 -5.92 -1.69
C LEU A 121 1.93 -4.67 -2.56
N TRP A 122 3.09 -4.05 -2.71
CA TRP A 122 3.29 -2.90 -3.59
C TRP A 122 4.44 -3.18 -4.55
N LYS A 123 4.16 -3.06 -5.85
CA LYS A 123 5.19 -3.10 -6.88
C LYS A 123 5.63 -1.68 -7.19
N VAL A 124 6.92 -1.44 -7.17
CA VAL A 124 7.49 -0.15 -7.54
C VAL A 124 8.31 -0.37 -8.80
N ALA A 125 7.98 0.33 -9.87
CA ALA A 125 8.56 0.05 -11.17
C ALA A 125 8.84 1.31 -11.97
N SER A 126 9.83 1.22 -12.85
CA SER A 126 10.11 2.24 -13.86
C SER A 126 10.41 1.55 -15.18
N SER A 127 10.18 2.27 -16.29
CA SER A 127 10.48 1.75 -17.62
C SER A 127 11.95 1.92 -18.01
N SER A 128 12.74 2.57 -17.16
CA SER A 128 14.14 2.85 -17.48
C SER A 128 15.11 2.50 -16.37
#